data_60c0dc338bd817bfcd7436ceed386a22
#
_entry.id   60c0dc338bd817bfcd7436ceed386a22
#
_cell.length_a   1.000
_cell.length_b   1.000
_cell.length_c   1.000
_cell.angle_alpha   90.00
_cell.angle_beta   90.00
_cell.angle_gamma   90.00
#
_symmetry.space_group_name_H-M   'P 1'
#
loop_
_entity.id
_entity.type
_entity.pdbx_description
1 polymer ?
#
loop_
_entity_poly.entity_id
_entity_poly.type
_entity_poly.pdbx_seq_one_letter_code
_entity_poly.pdbx_strand_id
1 'polypeptide(L)'
;MSFSITTNQQINEYYNKYRENEIIFSKDIMRFLRLDPRQIYVKCAGSQWPCIINSTSFQQAKIIIGTNGGAFQQITRKDAPPVNLRFCFIESDNQPLIFFVTCRVTDVTPYMNSKELAILTLSFTQRPPDDLIYKIGSLIDANQGFIYRKEERIVLNEDTKRLLGINKKESIVYIQSVPRRCIIWNLSFTGSKIIVLGVPKFLENKDCIIRLLFSDPTEIIDVKGTIVSVKTVEGRQDLVEAGIKFDENQVPLAYKMRINDFLSNRRKKFLDVAAKSAGHSNDGKEKKLETEEKNQINVSLN
;
A
#
# COMPACT_ATOMS: atom_id res chain seq x y z
N MET A 1 -15.52 -1.61 -3.46
CA MET A 1 -14.21 -2.31 -3.37
C MET A 1 -14.32 -3.62 -4.09
N SER A 2 -13.63 -3.73 -5.22
CA SER A 2 -13.14 -5.05 -5.57
C SER A 2 -12.03 -5.36 -4.56
N PHE A 3 -12.39 -5.88 -3.40
CA PHE A 3 -11.43 -6.52 -2.52
C PHE A 3 -10.79 -7.60 -3.37
N SER A 4 -9.53 -7.40 -3.77
CA SER A 4 -8.73 -8.56 -4.11
C SER A 4 -8.82 -9.43 -2.87
N ILE A 5 -9.44 -10.61 -3.01
CA ILE A 5 -9.57 -11.57 -1.90
C ILE A 5 -8.17 -11.72 -1.38
N THR A 6 -7.92 -11.20 -0.18
CA THR A 6 -6.63 -11.28 0.48
C THR A 6 -6.43 -12.77 0.75
N THR A 7 -5.58 -13.42 -0.02
CA THR A 7 -5.36 -14.85 0.12
C THR A 7 -4.41 -15.07 1.29
N ASN A 8 -4.59 -16.17 2.04
CA ASN A 8 -3.64 -16.60 3.08
C ASN A 8 -2.19 -16.63 2.54
N GLN A 9 -2.02 -16.90 1.25
CA GLN A 9 -0.73 -16.86 0.58
C GLN A 9 -0.11 -15.46 0.58
N GLN A 10 -0.89 -14.41 0.31
CA GLN A 10 -0.41 -13.02 0.30
C GLN A 10 -0.02 -12.54 1.70
N ILE A 11 -0.80 -12.91 2.72
CA ILE A 11 -0.50 -12.59 4.12
C ILE A 11 0.80 -13.26 4.54
N ASN A 12 0.99 -14.54 4.18
CA ASN A 12 2.23 -15.27 4.46
C ASN A 12 3.43 -14.67 3.70
N GLU A 13 3.25 -14.26 2.46
CA GLU A 13 4.28 -13.57 1.68
C GLU A 13 4.69 -12.26 2.36
N TYR A 14 3.73 -11.44 2.78
CA TYR A 14 4.02 -10.20 3.50
C TYR A 14 4.75 -10.46 4.81
N TYR A 15 4.26 -11.43 5.61
CA TYR A 15 4.89 -11.78 6.88
C TYR A 15 6.35 -12.21 6.70
N ASN A 16 6.64 -13.09 5.74
CA ASN A 16 7.98 -13.59 5.51
C ASN A 16 8.91 -12.53 4.92
N LYS A 17 8.41 -11.73 3.98
CA LYS A 17 9.21 -10.72 3.27
C LYS A 17 9.50 -9.49 4.12
N TYR A 18 8.54 -9.07 4.96
CA TYR A 18 8.60 -7.80 5.68
C TYR A 18 8.68 -7.96 7.19
N ARG A 19 9.06 -9.14 7.66
CA ARG A 19 9.04 -9.50 9.08
C ARG A 19 9.74 -8.50 9.99
N GLU A 20 10.88 -7.98 9.55
CA GLU A 20 11.75 -7.09 10.32
C GLU A 20 11.59 -5.61 9.94
N ASN A 21 10.83 -5.34 8.89
CA ASN A 21 10.64 -3.96 8.44
C ASN A 21 9.80 -3.18 9.44
N GLU A 22 10.40 -2.16 10.05
CA GLU A 22 9.76 -1.29 11.02
C GLU A 22 9.07 -0.11 10.32
N ILE A 23 7.83 0.18 10.69
CA ILE A 23 7.06 1.36 10.26
C ILE A 23 6.94 2.32 11.42
N ILE A 24 7.30 3.58 11.21
CA ILE A 24 7.07 4.67 12.16
C ILE A 24 5.68 5.26 11.90
N PHE A 25 4.84 5.35 12.92
CA PHE A 25 3.49 5.90 12.82
C PHE A 25 3.51 7.44 12.79
N SER A 26 3.83 8.02 11.63
CA SER A 26 3.61 9.43 11.38
C SER A 26 2.10 9.77 11.32
N LYS A 27 1.75 11.06 11.43
CA LYS A 27 0.36 11.52 11.30
C LYS A 27 -0.28 11.05 9.99
N ASP A 28 0.47 11.05 8.89
CA ASP A 28 -0.03 10.66 7.57
C ASP A 28 -0.27 9.15 7.49
N ILE A 29 0.64 8.34 8.05
CA ILE A 29 0.46 6.89 8.12
C ILE A 29 -0.73 6.52 9.01
N MET A 30 -0.86 7.15 10.20
CA MET A 30 -2.01 6.92 11.08
C MET A 30 -3.33 7.27 10.40
N ARG A 31 -3.38 8.43 9.72
CA ARG A 31 -4.56 8.86 8.97
C ARG A 31 -4.89 7.90 7.82
N PHE A 32 -3.88 7.52 7.06
CA PHE A 32 -4.05 6.60 5.94
C PHE A 32 -4.57 5.22 6.39
N LEU A 33 -3.94 4.62 7.40
CA LEU A 33 -4.37 3.36 7.98
C LEU A 33 -5.68 3.48 8.76
N ARG A 34 -6.18 4.69 8.99
CA ARG A 34 -7.32 5.00 9.85
C ARG A 34 -7.16 4.44 11.27
N LEU A 35 -5.92 4.48 11.77
CA LEU A 35 -5.58 4.09 13.14
C LEU A 35 -6.15 5.12 14.10
N ASP A 36 -6.96 4.70 15.07
CA ASP A 36 -7.45 5.60 16.14
C ASP A 36 -6.45 5.65 17.30
N PRO A 37 -5.65 6.71 17.41
CA PRO A 37 -4.62 6.81 18.45
C PRO A 37 -5.18 6.89 19.86
N ARG A 38 -6.45 7.28 20.03
CA ARG A 38 -7.12 7.37 21.34
C ARG A 38 -7.54 5.99 21.86
N GLN A 39 -7.58 5.00 20.99
CA GLN A 39 -7.98 3.64 21.30
C GLN A 39 -6.79 2.68 21.41
N ILE A 40 -5.56 3.22 21.43
CA ILE A 40 -4.34 2.43 21.64
C ILE A 40 -4.00 2.42 23.12
N TYR A 41 -3.91 1.24 23.68
CA TYR A 41 -3.51 1.06 25.06
C TYR A 41 -2.86 -0.30 25.30
N VAL A 42 -2.13 -0.41 26.38
CA VAL A 42 -1.60 -1.67 26.90
C VAL A 42 -2.49 -2.18 28.02
N LYS A 43 -2.72 -3.49 28.04
CA LYS A 43 -3.45 -4.19 29.11
C LYS A 43 -2.54 -5.21 29.76
N CYS A 44 -2.45 -5.18 31.10
CA CYS A 44 -1.63 -6.06 31.91
C CYS A 44 -2.30 -6.30 33.26
N ALA A 45 -2.37 -7.54 33.73
CA ALA A 45 -2.90 -7.92 35.04
C ALA A 45 -4.27 -7.27 35.40
N GLY A 46 -5.19 -7.20 34.42
CA GLY A 46 -6.52 -6.65 34.61
C GLY A 46 -6.63 -5.12 34.49
N SER A 47 -5.53 -4.38 34.49
CA SER A 47 -5.49 -2.94 34.31
C SER A 47 -5.16 -2.57 32.85
N GLN A 48 -5.59 -1.37 32.43
CA GLN A 48 -5.29 -0.85 31.10
C GLN A 48 -4.81 0.60 31.18
N TRP A 49 -3.85 0.96 30.31
CA TRP A 49 -3.27 2.30 30.28
C TRP A 49 -3.10 2.79 28.84
N PRO A 50 -3.49 4.03 28.55
CA PRO A 50 -3.26 4.61 27.24
C PRO A 50 -1.76 4.72 26.96
N CYS A 51 -1.38 4.53 25.72
CA CYS A 51 -0.02 4.72 25.24
C CYS A 51 -0.02 5.28 23.83
N ILE A 52 1.11 5.83 23.42
CA ILE A 52 1.31 6.30 22.04
C ILE A 52 2.13 5.24 21.31
N ILE A 53 1.60 4.71 20.20
CA ILE A 53 2.39 3.85 19.35
C ILE A 53 3.36 4.70 18.52
N ASN A 54 4.64 4.39 18.60
CA ASN A 54 5.70 5.06 17.86
C ASN A 54 5.98 4.33 16.54
N SER A 55 6.16 3.00 16.62
CA SER A 55 6.49 2.18 15.46
C SER A 55 6.07 0.73 15.68
N THR A 56 6.02 -0.04 14.60
CA THR A 56 5.80 -1.49 14.65
C THR A 56 6.47 -2.21 13.48
N SER A 57 6.86 -3.45 13.71
CA SER A 57 7.14 -4.47 12.71
C SER A 57 6.18 -5.65 12.92
N PHE A 58 6.41 -6.80 12.27
CA PHE A 58 5.66 -8.03 12.59
C PHE A 58 6.22 -8.81 13.80
N GLN A 59 7.31 -8.33 14.39
CA GLN A 59 7.93 -8.98 15.55
C GLN A 59 7.83 -8.16 16.82
N GLN A 60 7.69 -6.85 16.71
CA GLN A 60 7.70 -5.95 17.85
C GLN A 60 6.96 -4.63 17.57
N ALA A 61 6.60 -3.95 18.63
CA ALA A 61 6.13 -2.57 18.59
C ALA A 61 6.90 -1.71 19.59
N LYS A 62 7.08 -0.43 19.27
CA LYS A 62 7.60 0.56 20.21
C LYS A 62 6.48 1.50 20.60
N ILE A 63 6.29 1.65 21.90
CA ILE A 63 5.29 2.55 22.48
C ILE A 63 5.95 3.60 23.37
N ILE A 64 5.31 4.77 23.46
CA ILE A 64 5.72 5.82 24.39
C ILE A 64 4.72 5.85 25.55
N ILE A 65 5.22 5.85 26.76
CA ILE A 65 4.44 5.86 28.01
C ILE A 65 5.09 6.77 29.03
N GLY A 66 4.26 7.31 29.98
CA GLY A 66 4.75 8.08 31.12
C GLY A 66 5.45 7.21 32.15
N THR A 67 6.60 7.66 32.66
CA THR A 67 7.41 6.94 33.66
C THR A 67 6.86 7.05 35.09
N ASN A 68 6.14 8.13 35.38
CA ASN A 68 5.61 8.42 36.71
C ASN A 68 4.31 7.67 37.07
N GLY A 69 3.75 6.90 36.14
CA GLY A 69 2.50 6.17 36.33
C GLY A 69 2.68 4.73 36.76
N GLY A 70 1.66 4.16 37.43
CA GLY A 70 1.63 2.77 37.86
C GLY A 70 1.78 1.76 36.69
N ALA A 71 1.41 2.17 35.47
CA ALA A 71 1.62 1.40 34.25
C ALA A 71 3.08 1.04 34.03
N PHE A 72 3.96 2.05 34.04
CA PHE A 72 5.38 1.86 33.79
C PHE A 72 5.99 0.89 34.78
N GLN A 73 5.75 1.11 36.09
CA GLN A 73 6.28 0.24 37.14
C GLN A 73 5.76 -1.20 37.03
N GLN A 74 4.50 -1.38 36.65
CA GLN A 74 3.88 -2.71 36.58
C GLN A 74 4.37 -3.52 35.40
N ILE A 75 4.56 -2.91 34.21
CA ILE A 75 4.90 -3.62 32.97
C ILE A 75 6.42 -3.75 32.74
N THR A 76 7.25 -2.98 33.43
CA THR A 76 8.72 -3.01 33.29
C THR A 76 9.43 -3.82 34.39
N ARG A 77 8.73 -4.29 35.41
CA ARG A 77 9.35 -5.15 36.41
C ARG A 77 9.78 -6.50 35.82
N LYS A 78 10.82 -7.09 36.40
CA LYS A 78 11.50 -8.29 35.88
C LYS A 78 10.57 -9.51 35.72
N ASP A 79 9.56 -9.63 36.57
CA ASP A 79 8.57 -10.72 36.63
C ASP A 79 7.20 -10.29 36.06
N ALA A 80 7.15 -9.23 35.25
CA ALA A 80 5.91 -8.74 34.66
C ALA A 80 5.24 -9.81 33.80
N PRO A 81 3.93 -10.02 33.94
CA PRO A 81 3.19 -10.91 33.04
C PRO A 81 3.17 -10.32 31.62
N PRO A 82 2.81 -11.15 30.60
CA PRO A 82 2.66 -10.66 29.25
C PRO A 82 1.70 -9.48 29.17
N VAL A 83 2.04 -8.52 28.29
CA VAL A 83 1.28 -7.31 28.03
C VAL A 83 0.49 -7.49 26.75
N ASN A 84 -0.77 -7.09 26.71
CA ASN A 84 -1.56 -7.07 25.49
C ASN A 84 -1.63 -5.64 24.94
N LEU A 85 -1.01 -5.42 23.79
CA LEU A 85 -1.10 -4.17 23.05
C LEU A 85 -2.34 -4.18 22.17
N ARG A 86 -3.24 -3.20 22.38
CA ARG A 86 -4.43 -3.04 21.56
C ARG A 86 -4.17 -2.12 20.38
N PHE A 87 -4.58 -2.59 19.20
CA PHE A 87 -4.73 -1.79 18.00
C PHE A 87 -6.21 -1.56 17.69
N CYS A 88 -6.54 -0.37 17.19
CA CYS A 88 -7.88 -0.04 16.72
C CYS A 88 -7.78 0.72 15.40
N PHE A 89 -8.27 0.11 14.34
CA PHE A 89 -8.40 0.74 13.02
C PHE A 89 -9.88 0.98 12.72
N ILE A 90 -10.19 2.05 12.03
CA ILE A 90 -11.57 2.35 11.61
C ILE A 90 -11.72 1.90 10.16
N GLU A 91 -12.58 0.92 9.89
CA GLU A 91 -12.83 0.42 8.54
C GLU A 91 -13.63 1.44 7.70
N SER A 92 -13.78 1.18 6.38
CA SER A 92 -14.45 2.09 5.45
C SER A 92 -15.94 2.31 5.77
N ASP A 93 -16.56 1.34 6.43
CA ASP A 93 -17.95 1.42 6.94
C ASP A 93 -18.06 2.08 8.32
N ASN A 94 -16.96 2.69 8.81
CA ASN A 94 -16.82 3.28 10.14
C ASN A 94 -16.91 2.28 11.31
N GLN A 95 -16.83 0.99 11.06
CA GLN A 95 -16.74 -0.01 12.13
C GLN A 95 -15.29 -0.10 12.65
N PRO A 96 -15.11 -0.25 13.98
CA PRO A 96 -13.79 -0.43 14.55
C PRO A 96 -13.30 -1.87 14.35
N LEU A 97 -12.14 -2.03 13.70
CA LEU A 97 -11.39 -3.27 13.67
C LEU A 97 -10.40 -3.26 14.84
N ILE A 98 -10.65 -4.13 15.83
CA ILE A 98 -9.92 -4.17 17.08
C ILE A 98 -9.25 -5.52 17.25
N PHE A 99 -7.98 -5.52 17.63
CA PHE A 99 -7.26 -6.72 18.02
C PHE A 99 -6.19 -6.43 19.07
N PHE A 100 -5.80 -7.48 19.76
CA PHE A 100 -4.74 -7.45 20.75
C PHE A 100 -3.56 -8.29 20.27
N VAL A 101 -2.35 -7.78 20.54
CA VAL A 101 -1.12 -8.53 20.31
C VAL A 101 -0.45 -8.74 21.65
N THR A 102 -0.20 -10.01 22.00
CA THR A 102 0.47 -10.38 23.23
C THR A 102 1.97 -10.15 23.11
N CYS A 103 2.53 -9.41 24.05
CA CYS A 103 3.91 -8.92 24.00
C CYS A 103 4.63 -9.14 25.34
N ARG A 104 5.96 -9.05 25.27
CA ARG A 104 6.83 -8.88 26.45
C ARG A 104 7.68 -7.64 26.26
N VAL A 105 7.90 -6.88 27.33
CA VAL A 105 8.84 -5.74 27.34
C VAL A 105 10.26 -6.32 27.25
N THR A 106 11.01 -5.90 26.25
CA THR A 106 12.38 -6.35 26.00
C THR A 106 13.40 -5.24 26.17
N ASP A 107 12.97 -3.99 26.02
CA ASP A 107 13.86 -2.84 26.18
C ASP A 107 13.07 -1.60 26.67
N VAL A 108 13.79 -0.72 27.39
CA VAL A 108 13.26 0.51 27.97
C VAL A 108 14.30 1.62 27.79
N THR A 109 13.95 2.66 27.02
CA THR A 109 14.82 3.80 26.77
C THR A 109 14.10 5.12 27.02
N PRO A 110 14.79 6.19 27.49
CA PRO A 110 14.19 7.51 27.62
C PRO A 110 13.73 8.04 26.25
N TYR A 111 12.53 8.60 26.16
CA TYR A 111 12.06 9.27 24.96
C TYR A 111 12.64 10.69 24.87
N MET A 112 13.42 10.99 23.81
CA MET A 112 14.04 12.31 23.59
C MET A 112 14.76 12.86 24.84
N ASN A 113 15.46 12.00 25.57
CA ASN A 113 16.13 12.34 26.84
C ASN A 113 15.17 12.84 27.95
N SER A 114 13.87 12.61 27.83
CA SER A 114 12.88 12.95 28.85
C SER A 114 13.04 12.05 30.08
N LYS A 115 12.83 12.61 31.27
CA LYS A 115 12.70 11.85 32.53
C LYS A 115 11.29 11.35 32.77
N GLU A 116 10.29 11.93 32.07
CA GLU A 116 8.88 11.67 32.27
C GLU A 116 8.27 10.71 31.25
N LEU A 117 8.98 10.51 30.12
CA LEU A 117 8.52 9.66 29.02
C LEU A 117 9.59 8.63 28.67
N ALA A 118 9.16 7.39 28.45
CA ALA A 118 10.01 6.31 28.00
C ALA A 118 9.44 5.63 26.74
N ILE A 119 10.33 5.14 25.89
CA ILE A 119 10.00 4.19 24.84
C ILE A 119 10.17 2.78 25.40
N LEU A 120 9.12 1.98 25.27
CA LEU A 120 9.15 0.56 25.56
C LEU A 120 9.15 -0.23 24.25
N THR A 121 10.10 -1.14 24.08
CA THR A 121 10.08 -2.14 23.03
C THR A 121 9.29 -3.36 23.49
N LEU A 122 8.23 -3.66 22.81
CA LEU A 122 7.31 -4.76 23.08
C LEU A 122 7.52 -5.85 22.04
N SER A 123 8.26 -6.91 22.34
CA SER A 123 8.41 -8.08 21.45
C SER A 123 7.15 -8.93 21.47
N PHE A 124 6.63 -9.27 20.30
CA PHE A 124 5.45 -10.11 20.14
C PHE A 124 5.77 -11.54 20.53
N THR A 125 4.90 -12.16 21.33
CA THR A 125 5.10 -13.56 21.79
C THR A 125 4.60 -14.59 20.78
N GLN A 126 3.82 -14.13 19.80
CA GLN A 126 3.25 -14.94 18.72
C GLN A 126 3.12 -14.12 17.45
N ARG A 127 2.85 -14.79 16.34
CA ARG A 127 2.54 -14.11 15.08
C ARG A 127 1.37 -13.13 15.28
N PRO A 128 1.48 -11.89 14.80
CA PRO A 128 0.38 -10.93 14.89
C PRO A 128 -0.81 -11.37 14.02
N PRO A 129 -2.01 -10.82 14.27
CA PRO A 129 -3.20 -11.12 13.48
C PRO A 129 -3.02 -10.77 12.00
N ASP A 130 -3.67 -11.54 11.14
CA ASP A 130 -3.58 -11.42 9.68
C ASP A 130 -3.99 -10.03 9.18
N ASP A 131 -4.97 -9.39 9.82
CA ASP A 131 -5.37 -8.02 9.49
C ASP A 131 -4.24 -7.01 9.74
N LEU A 132 -3.47 -7.16 10.82
CA LEU A 132 -2.30 -6.29 11.06
C LEU A 132 -1.23 -6.55 10.02
N ILE A 133 -0.94 -7.81 9.71
CA ILE A 133 0.04 -8.19 8.68
C ILE A 133 -0.36 -7.59 7.33
N TYR A 134 -1.64 -7.69 6.96
CA TYR A 134 -2.13 -7.14 5.72
C TYR A 134 -2.00 -5.61 5.66
N LYS A 135 -2.50 -4.89 6.68
CA LYS A 135 -2.44 -3.42 6.73
C LYS A 135 -1.01 -2.88 6.68
N ILE A 136 -0.12 -3.45 7.46
CA ILE A 136 1.28 -3.04 7.53
C ILE A 136 2.06 -3.53 6.30
N GLY A 137 1.85 -4.76 5.87
CA GLY A 137 2.53 -5.36 4.72
C GLY A 137 2.21 -4.66 3.42
N SER A 138 0.95 -4.33 3.17
CA SER A 138 0.55 -3.57 1.98
C SER A 138 1.17 -2.17 1.95
N LEU A 139 1.29 -1.51 3.11
CA LEU A 139 1.96 -0.21 3.22
C LEU A 139 3.45 -0.29 2.89
N ILE A 140 4.15 -1.31 3.42
CA ILE A 140 5.58 -1.52 3.14
C ILE A 140 5.77 -1.86 1.65
N ASP A 141 4.93 -2.75 1.10
CA ASP A 141 5.00 -3.15 -0.31
C ASP A 141 4.79 -1.94 -1.25
N ALA A 142 3.85 -1.05 -0.93
CA ALA A 142 3.61 0.17 -1.70
C ALA A 142 4.80 1.13 -1.66
N ASN A 143 5.43 1.31 -0.50
CA ASN A 143 6.63 2.14 -0.39
C ASN A 143 7.81 1.53 -1.14
N GLN A 144 8.02 0.22 -1.08
CA GLN A 144 9.04 -0.47 -1.85
C GLN A 144 8.72 -0.43 -3.35
N GLY A 145 7.45 -0.63 -3.73
CA GLY A 145 6.99 -0.51 -5.11
C GLY A 145 7.29 0.87 -5.70
N PHE A 146 7.11 1.93 -4.91
CA PHE A 146 7.49 3.29 -5.31
C PHE A 146 8.99 3.40 -5.64
N ILE A 147 9.86 2.75 -4.87
CA ILE A 147 11.32 2.80 -5.08
C ILE A 147 11.72 2.01 -6.34
N TYR A 148 11.19 0.80 -6.51
CA TYR A 148 11.67 -0.13 -7.54
C TYR A 148 10.91 -0.04 -8.88
N ARG A 149 9.70 0.57 -8.91
CA ARG A 149 8.82 0.62 -10.09
C ARG A 149 8.55 2.04 -10.57
N LYS A 150 9.46 2.97 -10.32
CA LYS A 150 9.30 4.40 -10.63
C LYS A 150 8.86 4.66 -12.08
N GLU A 151 9.40 3.92 -13.01
CA GLU A 151 9.20 4.11 -14.46
C GLU A 151 8.02 3.32 -15.05
N GLU A 152 7.39 2.42 -14.26
CA GLU A 152 6.28 1.63 -14.77
C GLU A 152 5.04 2.50 -14.96
N ARG A 153 4.58 2.61 -16.23
CA ARG A 153 3.45 3.46 -16.62
C ARG A 153 2.17 2.67 -16.86
N ILE A 154 1.09 3.17 -16.32
CA ILE A 154 -0.26 2.64 -16.51
C ILE A 154 -0.95 3.52 -17.55
N VAL A 155 -1.19 2.99 -18.76
CA VAL A 155 -1.99 3.68 -19.77
C VAL A 155 -3.46 3.65 -19.32
N LEU A 156 -4.11 4.80 -19.29
CA LEU A 156 -5.50 4.94 -18.85
C LEU A 156 -6.46 4.80 -20.03
N ASN A 157 -7.06 3.64 -20.15
CA ASN A 157 -8.25 3.37 -20.94
C ASN A 157 -9.45 3.12 -20.00
N GLU A 158 -10.63 2.84 -20.53
CA GLU A 158 -11.83 2.61 -19.72
C GLU A 158 -11.69 1.43 -18.74
N ASP A 159 -11.00 0.36 -19.15
CA ASP A 159 -10.79 -0.80 -18.30
C ASP A 159 -9.79 -0.52 -17.17
N THR A 160 -8.67 0.13 -17.48
CA THR A 160 -7.66 0.48 -16.48
C THR A 160 -8.18 1.52 -15.49
N LYS A 161 -8.97 2.50 -15.94
CA LYS A 161 -9.67 3.45 -15.05
C LYS A 161 -10.60 2.74 -14.08
N ARG A 162 -11.41 1.80 -14.59
CA ARG A 162 -12.32 0.99 -13.77
C ARG A 162 -11.56 0.16 -12.73
N LEU A 163 -10.47 -0.50 -13.13
CA LEU A 163 -9.64 -1.32 -12.24
C LEU A 163 -8.91 -0.49 -11.18
N LEU A 164 -8.48 0.73 -11.52
CA LEU A 164 -7.92 1.68 -10.56
C LEU A 164 -8.97 2.32 -9.66
N GLY A 165 -10.26 2.21 -10.01
CA GLY A 165 -11.34 2.90 -9.33
C GLY A 165 -11.38 4.40 -9.62
N ILE A 166 -10.77 4.88 -10.71
CA ILE A 166 -10.84 6.28 -11.10
C ILE A 166 -12.21 6.58 -11.69
N ASN A 167 -12.85 7.63 -11.19
CA ASN A 167 -14.17 8.05 -11.68
C ASN A 167 -14.06 8.46 -13.16
N LYS A 168 -15.05 8.06 -13.98
CA LYS A 168 -15.13 8.38 -15.40
C LYS A 168 -15.38 9.87 -15.69
N LYS A 169 -15.79 10.65 -14.67
CA LYS A 169 -15.97 12.08 -14.79
C LYS A 169 -14.64 12.76 -15.08
N GLU A 170 -14.71 13.98 -15.62
CA GLU A 170 -13.58 14.77 -16.09
C GLU A 170 -12.46 14.85 -15.06
N SER A 171 -11.24 14.59 -15.50
CA SER A 171 -10.05 14.84 -14.70
C SER A 171 -9.71 16.34 -14.73
N ILE A 172 -9.29 16.88 -13.60
CA ILE A 172 -8.93 18.27 -13.44
C ILE A 172 -7.44 18.36 -13.10
N VAL A 173 -6.75 19.27 -13.79
CA VAL A 173 -5.40 19.71 -13.43
C VAL A 173 -5.45 21.19 -13.04
N TYR A 174 -4.87 21.53 -11.91
CA TYR A 174 -4.64 22.92 -11.51
C TYR A 174 -3.25 23.32 -11.98
N ILE A 175 -3.14 24.32 -12.86
CA ILE A 175 -1.87 24.86 -13.32
C ILE A 175 -1.76 26.28 -12.78
N GLN A 176 -0.78 26.56 -11.93
CA GLN A 176 -0.67 27.82 -11.20
C GLN A 176 -2.00 28.19 -10.49
N SER A 177 -2.63 27.21 -9.84
CA SER A 177 -3.92 27.34 -9.14
C SER A 177 -5.16 27.53 -10.04
N VAL A 178 -5.00 27.58 -11.37
CA VAL A 178 -6.13 27.68 -12.31
C VAL A 178 -6.60 26.28 -12.70
N PRO A 179 -7.86 25.90 -12.43
CA PRO A 179 -8.39 24.61 -12.81
C PRO A 179 -8.59 24.50 -14.32
N ARG A 180 -8.16 23.37 -14.89
CA ARG A 180 -8.35 23.04 -16.31
C ARG A 180 -8.84 21.61 -16.45
N ARG A 181 -9.76 21.36 -17.34
CA ARG A 181 -10.15 20.00 -17.75
C ARG A 181 -9.00 19.37 -18.51
N CYS A 182 -8.72 18.11 -18.23
CA CYS A 182 -7.67 17.37 -18.91
C CYS A 182 -8.07 15.91 -19.13
N ILE A 183 -7.39 15.27 -20.07
CA ILE A 183 -7.42 13.83 -20.25
C ILE A 183 -6.10 13.30 -19.69
N ILE A 184 -6.16 12.42 -18.70
CA ILE A 184 -4.98 11.75 -18.20
C ILE A 184 -4.71 10.56 -19.11
N TRP A 185 -3.57 10.58 -19.81
CA TRP A 185 -3.15 9.54 -20.73
C TRP A 185 -2.53 8.34 -20.01
N ASN A 186 -1.63 8.63 -19.08
CA ASN A 186 -1.01 7.60 -18.25
C ASN A 186 -0.68 8.12 -16.85
N LEU A 187 -0.47 7.18 -15.93
CA LEU A 187 0.01 7.41 -14.57
C LEU A 187 1.18 6.49 -14.26
N SER A 188 2.12 6.98 -13.45
CA SER A 188 3.18 6.19 -12.83
C SER A 188 3.39 6.67 -11.39
N PHE A 189 4.28 6.04 -10.66
CA PHE A 189 4.62 6.53 -9.31
C PHE A 189 5.22 7.93 -9.31
N THR A 190 5.94 8.31 -10.36
CA THR A 190 6.74 9.55 -10.42
C THR A 190 6.21 10.59 -11.38
N GLY A 191 5.14 10.30 -12.11
CA GLY A 191 4.63 11.25 -13.08
C GLY A 191 3.39 10.81 -13.84
N SER A 192 2.94 11.69 -14.70
CA SER A 192 1.77 11.52 -15.55
C SER A 192 1.97 12.20 -16.88
N LYS A 193 1.29 11.71 -17.90
CA LYS A 193 1.10 12.41 -19.17
C LYS A 193 -0.38 12.80 -19.28
N ILE A 194 -0.64 14.06 -19.58
CA ILE A 194 -1.99 14.60 -19.75
C ILE A 194 -2.14 15.30 -21.09
N ILE A 195 -3.38 15.41 -21.56
CA ILE A 195 -3.78 16.28 -22.66
C ILE A 195 -4.65 17.39 -22.09
N VAL A 196 -4.30 18.62 -22.36
CA VAL A 196 -4.99 19.82 -21.82
C VAL A 196 -5.07 20.93 -22.87
N LEU A 197 -6.12 21.74 -22.79
CA LEU A 197 -6.22 22.95 -23.61
C LEU A 197 -5.18 23.99 -23.14
N GLY A 198 -4.42 24.53 -24.11
CA GLY A 198 -3.44 25.57 -23.81
C GLY A 198 -2.43 25.80 -24.92
N VAL A 199 -1.50 26.72 -24.66
CA VAL A 199 -0.37 27.03 -25.52
C VAL A 199 0.91 26.51 -24.83
N PRO A 200 1.77 25.71 -25.48
CA PRO A 200 2.95 25.10 -24.86
C PRO A 200 3.81 26.09 -24.05
N LYS A 201 4.12 27.23 -24.63
CA LYS A 201 4.94 28.28 -24.00
C LYS A 201 4.47 28.73 -22.61
N PHE A 202 3.16 28.64 -22.32
CA PHE A 202 2.60 29.08 -21.04
C PHE A 202 2.43 27.95 -20.05
N LEU A 203 2.69 26.72 -20.45
CA LEU A 203 2.53 25.53 -19.60
C LEU A 203 3.86 24.95 -19.12
N GLU A 204 4.92 25.12 -19.88
CA GLU A 204 6.23 24.56 -19.58
C GLU A 204 6.82 25.10 -18.27
N ASN A 205 7.41 24.24 -17.46
CA ASN A 205 8.01 24.53 -16.16
C ASN A 205 7.03 25.16 -15.14
N LYS A 206 5.73 24.90 -15.28
CA LYS A 206 4.73 25.38 -14.32
C LYS A 206 4.39 24.30 -13.30
N ASP A 207 4.24 24.75 -12.04
CA ASP A 207 3.72 23.89 -10.98
C ASP A 207 2.27 23.56 -11.26
N CYS A 208 1.93 22.31 -10.97
CA CYS A 208 0.58 21.80 -11.18
C CYS A 208 0.16 20.81 -10.11
N ILE A 209 -1.15 20.59 -10.01
CA ILE A 209 -1.74 19.58 -9.15
C ILE A 209 -2.72 18.79 -10.00
N ILE A 210 -2.50 17.48 -10.12
CA ILE A 210 -3.49 16.59 -10.72
C ILE A 210 -4.47 16.14 -9.63
N ARG A 211 -5.75 16.41 -9.86
CA ARG A 211 -6.83 15.94 -8.99
C ARG A 211 -7.43 14.65 -9.53
N LEU A 212 -7.29 13.58 -8.76
CA LEU A 212 -7.82 12.27 -9.06
C LEU A 212 -9.03 11.99 -8.16
N LEU A 213 -10.16 11.65 -8.78
CA LEU A 213 -11.37 11.21 -8.07
C LEU A 213 -11.44 9.68 -8.14
N PHE A 214 -11.43 9.05 -6.98
CA PHE A 214 -11.65 7.61 -6.86
C PHE A 214 -13.08 7.35 -6.40
N SER A 215 -13.68 6.25 -6.88
CA SER A 215 -15.09 5.91 -6.61
C SER A 215 -15.24 5.00 -5.39
N ASP A 216 -14.21 4.20 -5.08
CA ASP A 216 -14.32 3.16 -4.07
C ASP A 216 -12.99 2.95 -3.32
N PRO A 217 -12.90 3.40 -2.06
CA PRO A 217 -13.83 4.36 -1.45
C PRO A 217 -13.81 5.70 -2.17
N THR A 218 -14.88 6.49 -2.06
CA THR A 218 -14.90 7.83 -2.64
C THR A 218 -13.85 8.70 -1.97
N GLU A 219 -12.83 9.07 -2.74
CA GLU A 219 -11.66 9.79 -2.25
C GLU A 219 -11.15 10.74 -3.32
N ILE A 220 -10.71 11.92 -2.90
CA ILE A 220 -10.02 12.88 -3.76
C ILE A 220 -8.55 12.87 -3.37
N ILE A 221 -7.68 12.59 -4.35
CA ILE A 221 -6.23 12.61 -4.17
C ILE A 221 -5.64 13.67 -5.08
N ASP A 222 -5.03 14.68 -4.49
CA ASP A 222 -4.29 15.73 -5.19
C ASP A 222 -2.80 15.37 -5.22
N VAL A 223 -2.23 15.25 -6.42
CA VAL A 223 -0.82 14.93 -6.62
C VAL A 223 -0.11 16.15 -7.21
N LYS A 224 0.85 16.69 -6.45
CA LYS A 224 1.65 17.84 -6.85
C LYS A 224 2.78 17.45 -7.80
N GLY A 225 3.10 18.34 -8.72
CA GLY A 225 4.21 18.13 -9.65
C GLY A 225 4.48 19.38 -10.50
N THR A 226 5.42 19.24 -11.41
CA THR A 226 5.82 20.28 -12.36
C THR A 226 5.69 19.76 -13.79
N ILE A 227 5.21 20.59 -14.71
CA ILE A 227 5.16 20.26 -16.14
C ILE A 227 6.58 20.34 -16.69
N VAL A 228 7.16 19.20 -17.05
CA VAL A 228 8.57 19.13 -17.51
C VAL A 228 8.72 18.95 -19.02
N SER A 229 7.63 18.67 -19.72
CA SER A 229 7.64 18.58 -21.17
C SER A 229 6.27 18.96 -21.73
N VAL A 230 6.28 19.63 -22.87
CA VAL A 230 5.06 20.06 -23.57
C VAL A 230 5.23 19.83 -25.08
N LYS A 231 4.18 19.30 -25.71
CA LYS A 231 4.13 19.08 -27.15
C LYS A 231 2.72 19.38 -27.64
N THR A 232 2.60 20.10 -28.76
CA THR A 232 1.31 20.29 -29.41
C THR A 232 0.80 18.95 -29.96
N VAL A 233 -0.48 18.69 -29.80
CA VAL A 233 -1.10 17.48 -30.38
C VAL A 233 -1.20 17.65 -31.89
N GLU A 234 -0.78 16.64 -32.64
CA GLU A 234 -0.82 16.68 -34.09
C GLU A 234 -2.25 16.92 -34.59
N GLY A 235 -2.40 17.88 -35.51
CA GLY A 235 -3.70 18.31 -36.04
C GLY A 235 -4.54 19.19 -35.12
N ARG A 236 -4.09 19.49 -33.90
CA ARG A 236 -4.86 20.29 -32.91
C ARG A 236 -3.96 21.27 -32.16
N GLN A 237 -3.83 22.50 -32.70
CA GLN A 237 -2.95 23.53 -32.11
C GLN A 237 -3.40 24.06 -30.75
N ASP A 238 -4.65 23.86 -30.40
CA ASP A 238 -5.26 24.23 -29.11
C ASP A 238 -5.04 23.19 -27.99
N LEU A 239 -4.58 22.00 -28.35
CA LEU A 239 -4.34 20.91 -27.41
C LEU A 239 -2.84 20.66 -27.20
N VAL A 240 -2.47 20.47 -25.95
CA VAL A 240 -1.09 20.21 -25.53
C VAL A 240 -1.02 18.87 -24.81
N GLU A 241 -0.11 18.02 -25.26
CA GLU A 241 0.38 16.88 -24.49
C GLU A 241 1.43 17.40 -23.49
N ALA A 242 1.18 17.27 -22.20
CA ALA A 242 2.07 17.71 -21.14
C ALA A 242 2.53 16.53 -20.30
N GLY A 243 3.85 16.41 -20.14
CA GLY A 243 4.48 15.47 -19.21
C GLY A 243 4.67 16.14 -17.85
N ILE A 244 4.16 15.52 -16.81
CA ILE A 244 4.25 16.00 -15.44
C ILE A 244 5.17 15.08 -14.64
N LYS A 245 6.16 15.67 -13.98
CA LYS A 245 6.98 15.01 -12.97
C LYS A 245 6.42 15.34 -11.60
N PHE A 246 6.08 14.31 -10.81
CA PHE A 246 5.59 14.51 -9.46
C PHE A 246 6.71 14.87 -8.49
N ASP A 247 6.37 15.66 -7.46
CA ASP A 247 7.26 15.89 -6.33
C ASP A 247 7.34 14.63 -5.47
N GLU A 248 8.41 13.87 -5.61
CA GLU A 248 8.59 12.55 -4.97
C GLU A 248 8.36 12.58 -3.46
N ASN A 249 8.70 13.68 -2.79
CA ASN A 249 8.54 13.84 -1.34
C ASN A 249 7.09 14.15 -0.93
N GLN A 250 6.26 14.62 -1.86
CA GLN A 250 4.89 15.04 -1.60
C GLN A 250 3.84 14.12 -2.28
N VAL A 251 4.28 13.04 -2.93
CA VAL A 251 3.34 12.06 -3.48
C VAL A 251 2.54 11.41 -2.36
N PRO A 252 1.20 11.58 -2.33
CA PRO A 252 0.38 11.05 -1.26
C PRO A 252 0.48 9.52 -1.15
N LEU A 253 0.51 9.02 0.09
CA LEU A 253 0.58 7.58 0.35
C LEU A 253 -0.61 6.84 -0.27
N ALA A 254 -1.80 7.41 -0.21
CA ALA A 254 -3.00 6.85 -0.84
C ALA A 254 -2.82 6.65 -2.36
N TYR A 255 -2.17 7.59 -3.04
CA TYR A 255 -1.83 7.44 -4.46
C TYR A 255 -0.85 6.27 -4.69
N LYS A 256 0.23 6.22 -3.90
CA LYS A 256 1.23 5.13 -3.99
C LYS A 256 0.58 3.76 -3.83
N MET A 257 -0.34 3.62 -2.87
CA MET A 257 -1.07 2.38 -2.63
C MET A 257 -1.92 1.97 -3.84
N ARG A 258 -2.72 2.92 -4.40
CA ARG A 258 -3.57 2.66 -5.57
C ARG A 258 -2.75 2.18 -6.78
N ILE A 259 -1.64 2.85 -7.07
CA ILE A 259 -0.74 2.45 -8.17
C ILE A 259 -0.11 1.08 -7.90
N ASN A 260 0.38 0.85 -6.67
CA ASN A 260 0.99 -0.43 -6.30
C ASN A 260 0.01 -1.60 -6.41
N ASP A 261 -1.21 -1.44 -5.89
CA ASP A 261 -2.25 -2.49 -5.92
C ASP A 261 -2.60 -2.86 -7.37
N PHE A 262 -2.75 -1.85 -8.23
CA PHE A 262 -3.01 -2.08 -9.66
C PHE A 262 -1.88 -2.87 -10.32
N LEU A 263 -0.63 -2.43 -10.15
CA LEU A 263 0.54 -3.08 -10.76
C LEU A 263 0.75 -4.50 -10.23
N SER A 264 0.56 -4.72 -8.95
CA SER A 264 0.69 -6.03 -8.30
C SER A 264 -0.40 -7.00 -8.79
N ASN A 265 -1.65 -6.55 -8.88
CA ASN A 265 -2.76 -7.36 -9.39
C ASN A 265 -2.60 -7.70 -10.88
N ARG A 266 -2.07 -6.77 -11.68
CA ARG A 266 -1.76 -7.02 -13.09
C ARG A 266 -0.72 -8.12 -13.25
N ARG A 267 0.36 -8.09 -12.46
CA ARG A 267 1.41 -9.12 -12.48
C ARG A 267 0.89 -10.49 -12.07
N LYS A 268 0.08 -10.58 -11.01
CA LYS A 268 -0.54 -11.85 -10.60
C LYS A 268 -1.36 -12.46 -11.71
N LYS A 269 -2.20 -11.69 -12.38
CA LYS A 269 -3.00 -12.17 -13.52
C LYS A 269 -2.13 -12.69 -14.68
N PHE A 270 -1.01 -12.03 -14.97
CA PHE A 270 -0.07 -12.51 -16.00
C PHE A 270 0.58 -13.83 -15.62
N LEU A 271 1.00 -14.00 -14.36
CA LEU A 271 1.60 -15.24 -13.87
C LEU A 271 0.59 -16.38 -13.85
N ASP A 272 -0.65 -16.13 -13.45
CA ASP A 272 -1.73 -17.13 -13.46
C ASP A 272 -2.08 -17.61 -14.89
N VAL A 273 -2.08 -16.69 -15.86
CA VAL A 273 -2.31 -17.03 -17.27
C VAL A 273 -1.12 -17.82 -17.83
N ALA A 274 0.11 -17.42 -17.53
CA ALA A 274 1.32 -18.11 -17.95
C ALA A 274 1.41 -19.52 -17.34
N ALA A 275 1.06 -19.70 -16.07
CA ALA A 275 1.03 -21.00 -15.40
C ALA A 275 -0.04 -21.93 -16.01
N LYS A 276 -1.23 -21.41 -16.34
CA LYS A 276 -2.29 -22.17 -17.01
C LYS A 276 -1.91 -22.57 -18.42
N SER A 277 -1.24 -21.72 -19.18
CA SER A 277 -0.76 -22.04 -20.53
C SER A 277 0.37 -23.06 -20.52
N ALA A 278 1.27 -23.03 -19.51
CA ALA A 278 2.32 -24.03 -19.34
C ALA A 278 1.77 -25.41 -18.91
N GLY A 279 0.71 -25.44 -18.07
CA GLY A 279 0.03 -26.67 -17.65
C GLY A 279 -0.67 -27.39 -18.81
N HIS A 280 -1.27 -26.64 -19.74
CA HIS A 280 -1.93 -27.22 -20.93
C HIS A 280 -0.96 -27.80 -21.95
N SER A 281 0.29 -27.34 -21.99
CA SER A 281 1.31 -27.87 -22.91
C SER A 281 1.91 -29.21 -22.44
N ASN A 282 1.86 -29.51 -21.13
CA ASN A 282 2.29 -30.80 -20.58
C ASN A 282 1.24 -31.90 -20.75
N ASP A 283 -0.04 -31.59 -20.51
CA ASP A 283 -1.13 -32.56 -20.72
C ASP A 283 -1.26 -33.03 -22.17
N GLY A 284 -0.94 -32.15 -23.13
CA GLY A 284 -0.94 -32.48 -24.56
C GLY A 284 0.24 -33.39 -24.98
N LYS A 285 1.39 -33.32 -24.28
CA LYS A 285 2.55 -34.18 -24.55
C LYS A 285 2.41 -35.57 -23.92
N GLU A 286 1.88 -35.68 -22.71
CA GLU A 286 1.62 -36.96 -22.05
C GLU A 286 0.57 -37.77 -22.82
N LYS A 287 -0.54 -37.15 -23.24
CA LYS A 287 -1.55 -37.84 -24.08
C LYS A 287 -1.04 -38.29 -25.45
N LYS A 288 -0.09 -37.56 -26.05
CA LYS A 288 0.53 -37.99 -27.30
C LYS A 288 1.48 -39.18 -27.09
N LEU A 289 2.26 -39.19 -26.02
CA LEU A 289 3.16 -40.31 -25.69
C LEU A 289 2.38 -41.58 -25.34
N GLU A 290 1.31 -41.51 -24.56
CA GLU A 290 0.44 -42.67 -24.29
C GLU A 290 -0.28 -43.21 -25.50
N THR A 291 -0.61 -42.35 -26.50
CA THR A 291 -1.26 -42.79 -27.73
C THR A 291 -0.25 -43.43 -28.70
N GLU A 292 0.99 -42.97 -28.72
CA GLU A 292 2.07 -43.55 -29.54
C GLU A 292 2.56 -44.91 -28.96
N GLU A 293 2.67 -45.03 -27.61
CA GLU A 293 2.98 -46.31 -26.98
C GLU A 293 1.87 -47.35 -27.18
N LYS A 294 0.59 -47.01 -27.10
CA LYS A 294 -0.53 -47.92 -27.36
C LYS A 294 -0.58 -48.37 -28.82
N ASN A 295 -0.19 -47.50 -29.76
CA ASN A 295 -0.13 -47.91 -31.19
C ASN A 295 1.08 -48.78 -31.51
N GLN A 296 2.22 -48.65 -30.83
CA GLN A 296 3.37 -49.55 -31.00
C GLN A 296 3.15 -50.94 -30.45
N ILE A 297 2.38 -51.11 -29.38
CA ILE A 297 2.03 -52.41 -28.77
C ILE A 297 1.05 -53.19 -29.66
N ASN A 298 0.17 -52.50 -30.40
CA ASN A 298 -0.79 -53.15 -31.30
C ASN A 298 -0.20 -53.58 -32.65
N VAL A 299 0.96 -53.06 -33.07
CA VAL A 299 1.65 -53.46 -34.31
C VAL A 299 2.60 -54.66 -34.13
N SER A 300 2.91 -55.02 -32.86
CA SER A 300 3.79 -56.16 -32.56
C SER A 300 3.02 -57.46 -32.23
N LEU A 301 1.69 -57.48 -32.39
CA LEU A 301 0.81 -58.64 -32.08
C LEU A 301 0.00 -59.15 -33.30
N ASN A 302 0.41 -58.80 -34.56
CA ASN A 302 -0.12 -59.38 -35.80
C ASN A 302 0.98 -59.97 -36.65
#